data_0b1008db819061b7b8bdab1c01c548c9
#
_entry.id   0b1008db819061b7b8bdab1c01c548c9
#
_cell.length_a   1.000
_cell.length_b   1.000
_cell.length_c   1.000
_cell.angle_alpha   90.00
_cell.angle_beta   90.00
_cell.angle_gamma   90.00
#
_symmetry.space_group_name_H-M   'P 1'
#
loop_
_entity.id
_entity.type
_entity.pdbx_description
1 polymer ?
#
loop_
_entity_poly.entity_id
_entity_poly.type
_entity_poly.pdbx_seq_one_letter_code
_entity_poly.pdbx_strand_id
1 'polypeptide(L)'
;MLKQLLADTNVIYYLMAVIGVLGVAAKIVNHLTLRRLVKAAGNMPKSTHKLIKLVRAKYEHACMIHDSVENIDAFVEKYIYEYRGFLFRIHTWRQIEVLSVWFVGILAALGASAEYLSYGFTESVYQYIATGAAGVVLLSVIIRFSDEPYKINAVKMLSLIHISEPTRRRGIS
;
A
#
# COMPACT_ATOMS: atom_id res chain seq x y z
N MET A 1 16.95 25.01 21.05
CA MET A 1 16.51 23.60 20.96
C MET A 1 16.39 23.12 19.51
N LEU A 2 15.56 23.73 18.66
CA LEU A 2 15.39 23.25 17.26
C LEU A 2 16.69 23.33 16.44
N LYS A 3 17.47 24.40 16.59
CA LYS A 3 18.79 24.54 15.93
C LYS A 3 19.82 23.50 16.39
N GLN A 4 19.79 23.06 17.66
CA GLN A 4 20.66 22.02 18.17
C GLN A 4 20.26 20.63 17.67
N LEU A 5 18.94 20.34 17.56
CA LEU A 5 18.44 19.10 16.98
C LEU A 5 18.73 18.99 15.47
N LEU A 6 18.68 20.09 14.74
CA LEU A 6 19.04 20.14 13.31
C LEU A 6 20.55 20.09 13.07
N ALA A 7 21.36 20.58 14.04
CA ALA A 7 22.81 20.52 13.98
C ALA A 7 23.38 19.14 14.40
N ASP A 8 22.57 18.28 14.98
CA ASP A 8 22.98 16.91 15.31
C ASP A 8 22.74 16.02 14.08
N THR A 9 23.76 15.94 13.24
CA THR A 9 23.79 15.16 11.99
C THR A 9 23.24 13.74 12.18
N ASN A 10 23.51 13.13 13.34
CA ASN A 10 23.06 11.78 13.63
C ASN A 10 21.53 11.66 13.77
N VAL A 11 20.84 12.66 14.32
CA VAL A 11 19.38 12.62 14.52
C VAL A 11 18.64 12.56 13.19
N ILE A 12 19.06 13.33 12.21
CA ILE A 12 18.43 13.32 10.87
C ILE A 12 18.61 11.97 10.19
N TYR A 13 19.81 11.39 10.24
CA TYR A 13 20.06 10.06 9.69
C TYR A 13 19.24 8.97 10.38
N TYR A 14 19.11 9.01 11.72
CA TYR A 14 18.26 8.08 12.45
C TYR A 14 16.79 8.22 12.06
N LEU A 15 16.28 9.44 11.91
CA LEU A 15 14.90 9.68 11.44
C LEU A 15 14.69 9.13 10.03
N MET A 16 15.62 9.38 9.11
CA MET A 16 15.57 8.83 7.76
C MET A 16 15.55 7.30 7.78
N ALA A 17 16.40 6.68 8.60
CA ALA A 17 16.45 5.22 8.73
C ALA A 17 15.14 4.66 9.30
N VAL A 18 14.59 5.25 10.35
CA VAL A 18 13.31 4.83 10.96
C VAL A 18 12.18 4.93 9.95
N ILE A 19 12.07 6.05 9.23
CA ILE A 19 11.02 6.25 8.21
C ILE A 19 11.20 5.26 7.05
N GLY A 20 12.43 5.01 6.63
CA GLY A 20 12.73 4.01 5.60
C GLY A 20 12.31 2.60 6.02
N VAL A 21 12.62 2.20 7.24
CA VAL A 21 12.20 0.90 7.80
C VAL A 21 10.68 0.80 7.89
N LEU A 22 9.99 1.86 8.31
CA LEU A 22 8.53 1.90 8.35
C LEU A 22 7.92 1.74 6.93
N GLY A 23 8.49 2.39 5.92
CA GLY A 23 8.08 2.24 4.53
C GLY A 23 8.22 0.80 4.02
N VAL A 24 9.36 0.16 4.30
CA VAL A 24 9.59 -1.25 3.95
C VAL A 24 8.65 -2.19 4.71
N ALA A 25 8.46 -1.96 6.00
CA ALA A 25 7.53 -2.76 6.82
C ALA A 25 6.09 -2.64 6.31
N ALA A 26 5.64 -1.43 5.99
CA ALA A 26 4.34 -1.20 5.38
C ALA A 26 4.17 -2.00 4.09
N LYS A 27 5.21 -2.04 3.24
CA LYS A 27 5.23 -2.82 2.00
C LYS A 27 5.11 -4.31 2.24
N ILE A 28 5.85 -4.84 3.19
CA ILE A 28 5.79 -6.27 3.54
C ILE A 28 4.39 -6.64 4.02
N VAL A 29 3.79 -5.85 4.91
CA VAL A 29 2.44 -6.08 5.43
C VAL A 29 1.41 -6.06 4.31
N ASN A 30 1.48 -5.07 3.42
CA ASN A 30 0.59 -4.95 2.28
C ASN A 30 0.72 -6.15 1.33
N HIS A 31 1.95 -6.54 1.00
CA HIS A 31 2.24 -7.71 0.16
C HIS A 31 1.67 -9.02 0.75
N LEU A 32 1.88 -9.25 2.04
CA LEU A 32 1.36 -10.44 2.72
C LEU A 32 -0.17 -10.45 2.79
N THR A 33 -0.78 -9.29 3.02
CA THR A 33 -2.24 -9.15 3.04
C THR A 33 -2.84 -9.47 1.68
N LEU A 34 -2.28 -8.90 0.61
CA LEU A 34 -2.73 -9.17 -0.76
C LEU A 34 -2.52 -10.64 -1.17
N ARG A 35 -1.41 -11.25 -0.81
CA ARG A 35 -1.19 -12.70 -1.06
C ARG A 35 -2.27 -13.56 -0.39
N ARG A 36 -2.60 -13.28 0.86
CA ARG A 36 -3.68 -13.99 1.58
C ARG A 36 -5.02 -13.77 0.91
N LEU A 37 -5.28 -12.56 0.43
CA LEU A 37 -6.51 -12.19 -0.25
C LEU A 37 -6.67 -12.94 -1.58
N VAL A 38 -5.64 -13.01 -2.40
CA VAL A 38 -5.63 -13.77 -3.67
C VAL A 38 -5.94 -15.25 -3.41
N LYS A 39 -5.27 -15.84 -2.40
CA LYS A 39 -5.50 -17.24 -2.03
C LYS A 39 -6.94 -17.48 -1.54
N ALA A 40 -7.49 -16.54 -0.79
CA ALA A 40 -8.87 -16.61 -0.29
C ALA A 40 -9.90 -16.46 -1.42
N ALA A 41 -9.64 -15.58 -2.39
CA ALA A 41 -10.50 -15.37 -3.56
C ALA A 41 -10.51 -16.61 -4.49
N GLY A 42 -9.39 -17.29 -4.63
CA GLY A 42 -9.29 -18.53 -5.42
C GLY A 42 -10.15 -19.69 -4.90
N ASN A 43 -10.49 -19.69 -3.60
CA ASN A 43 -11.35 -20.68 -2.96
C ASN A 43 -12.62 -20.05 -2.36
N MET A 44 -13.25 -19.14 -3.07
CA MET A 44 -14.37 -18.33 -2.59
C MET A 44 -15.51 -19.14 -1.94
N PRO A 45 -15.97 -20.27 -2.48
CA PRO A 45 -17.07 -21.05 -1.88
C PRO A 45 -16.76 -21.61 -0.50
N LYS A 46 -15.49 -21.97 -0.25
CA LYS A 46 -15.00 -22.53 1.01
C LYS A 46 -14.24 -21.52 1.87
N SER A 47 -14.07 -20.28 1.38
CA SER A 47 -13.28 -19.27 2.07
C SER A 47 -13.96 -18.78 3.34
N THR A 48 -13.23 -18.86 4.44
CA THR A 48 -13.61 -18.24 5.73
C THR A 48 -13.19 -16.78 5.84
N HIS A 49 -12.53 -16.25 4.81
CA HIS A 49 -12.00 -14.90 4.83
C HIS A 49 -13.12 -13.85 4.87
N LYS A 50 -13.05 -12.96 5.87
CA LYS A 50 -14.10 -11.95 6.14
C LYS A 50 -14.47 -11.07 4.94
N LEU A 51 -13.47 -10.64 4.16
CA LEU A 51 -13.72 -9.82 2.97
C LEU A 51 -14.52 -10.59 1.92
N ILE A 52 -14.13 -11.82 1.62
CA ILE A 52 -14.76 -12.64 0.59
C ILE A 52 -16.21 -12.93 0.95
N LYS A 53 -16.47 -13.23 2.22
CA LYS A 53 -17.84 -13.38 2.74
C LYS A 53 -18.65 -12.09 2.63
N LEU A 54 -18.03 -10.95 2.95
CA LEU A 54 -18.68 -9.64 2.88
C LEU A 54 -19.03 -9.27 1.43
N VAL A 55 -18.09 -9.42 0.50
CA VAL A 55 -18.30 -9.12 -0.92
C VAL A 55 -19.43 -9.97 -1.47
N ARG A 56 -19.44 -11.28 -1.17
CA ARG A 56 -20.49 -12.19 -1.58
C ARG A 56 -21.85 -11.79 -1.03
N ALA A 57 -21.96 -11.57 0.27
CA ALA A 57 -23.23 -11.20 0.91
C ALA A 57 -23.76 -9.87 0.38
N LYS A 58 -22.88 -8.88 0.18
CA LYS A 58 -23.27 -7.57 -0.38
C LYS A 58 -23.68 -7.65 -1.84
N TYR A 59 -23.03 -8.50 -2.63
CA TYR A 59 -23.41 -8.74 -4.00
C TYR A 59 -24.79 -9.44 -4.10
N GLU A 60 -25.01 -10.50 -3.32
CA GLU A 60 -26.29 -11.18 -3.26
C GLU A 60 -27.41 -10.21 -2.85
N HIS A 61 -27.16 -9.34 -1.88
CA HIS A 61 -28.12 -8.30 -1.46
C HIS A 61 -28.38 -7.25 -2.56
N ALA A 62 -27.34 -6.81 -3.27
CA ALA A 62 -27.49 -5.85 -4.37
C ALA A 62 -28.31 -6.43 -5.54
N CYS A 63 -28.11 -7.71 -5.85
CA CYS A 63 -28.91 -8.41 -6.87
C CYS A 63 -30.37 -8.63 -6.45
N MET A 64 -30.71 -8.61 -5.17
CA MET A 64 -32.10 -8.68 -4.70
C MET A 64 -32.84 -7.34 -4.86
N ILE A 65 -32.10 -6.21 -4.84
CA ILE A 65 -32.69 -4.86 -4.91
C ILE A 65 -32.72 -4.34 -6.35
N HIS A 66 -31.70 -4.69 -7.13
CA HIS A 66 -31.58 -4.33 -8.54
C HIS A 66 -31.33 -5.59 -9.37
N ASP A 67 -32.01 -5.72 -10.50
CA ASP A 67 -31.92 -6.89 -11.41
C ASP A 67 -30.49 -7.17 -11.89
N SER A 68 -29.60 -6.19 -11.85
CA SER A 68 -28.17 -6.36 -12.12
C SER A 68 -27.33 -5.27 -11.48
N VAL A 69 -26.12 -5.62 -11.03
CA VAL A 69 -25.11 -4.64 -10.65
C VAL A 69 -24.40 -4.20 -11.92
N GLU A 70 -24.65 -2.97 -12.34
CA GLU A 70 -24.23 -2.41 -13.64
C GLU A 70 -22.69 -2.41 -13.81
N ASN A 71 -21.94 -2.31 -12.71
CA ASN A 71 -20.47 -2.36 -12.72
C ASN A 71 -19.92 -3.18 -11.54
N ILE A 72 -19.90 -4.51 -11.73
CA ILE A 72 -19.42 -5.47 -10.74
C ILE A 72 -17.93 -5.22 -10.42
N ASP A 73 -17.17 -4.78 -11.40
CA ASP A 73 -15.75 -4.47 -11.28
C ASP A 73 -15.47 -3.37 -10.26
N ALA A 74 -16.14 -2.24 -10.41
CA ALA A 74 -16.02 -1.12 -9.48
C ALA A 74 -16.54 -1.48 -8.08
N PHE A 75 -17.60 -2.31 -8.01
CA PHE A 75 -18.14 -2.81 -6.76
C PHE A 75 -17.12 -3.64 -5.98
N VAL A 76 -16.50 -4.62 -6.62
CA VAL A 76 -15.49 -5.50 -5.97
C VAL A 76 -14.24 -4.68 -5.60
N GLU A 77 -13.79 -3.79 -6.48
CA GLU A 77 -12.63 -2.94 -6.26
C GLU A 77 -12.80 -2.04 -5.03
N LYS A 78 -13.97 -1.42 -4.86
CA LYS A 78 -14.29 -0.62 -3.68
C LYS A 78 -14.09 -1.40 -2.39
N TYR A 79 -14.62 -2.62 -2.31
CA TYR A 79 -14.51 -3.43 -1.09
C TYR A 79 -13.09 -3.94 -0.85
N ILE A 80 -12.29 -4.16 -1.89
CA ILE A 80 -10.86 -4.51 -1.74
C ILE A 80 -10.09 -3.36 -1.12
N TYR A 81 -10.29 -2.13 -1.60
CA TYR A 81 -9.58 -0.95 -1.06
C TYR A 81 -10.05 -0.55 0.34
N GLU A 82 -11.32 -0.77 0.66
CA GLU A 82 -11.88 -0.52 2.00
C GLU A 82 -11.54 -1.62 3.01
N TYR A 83 -11.03 -2.76 2.55
CA TYR A 83 -10.71 -3.87 3.44
C TYR A 83 -9.64 -3.48 4.44
N ARG A 84 -9.94 -3.72 5.72
CA ARG A 84 -8.99 -3.62 6.82
C ARG A 84 -8.20 -4.93 6.91
N GLY A 85 -6.95 -4.88 6.45
CA GLY A 85 -5.98 -5.92 6.71
C GLY A 85 -5.47 -5.89 8.15
N PHE A 86 -4.17 -6.00 8.33
CA PHE A 86 -3.53 -5.84 9.65
C PHE A 86 -3.55 -4.36 10.06
N LEU A 87 -4.34 -3.98 11.08
CA LEU A 87 -4.50 -2.65 11.69
C LEU A 87 -5.15 -1.57 10.81
N PHE A 88 -4.75 -1.42 9.55
CA PHE A 88 -5.18 -0.34 8.66
C PHE A 88 -5.81 -0.87 7.36
N ARG A 89 -6.48 0.01 6.62
CA ARG A 89 -6.98 -0.28 5.26
C ARG A 89 -5.81 -0.43 4.29
N ILE A 90 -5.96 -1.25 3.26
CA ILE A 90 -4.94 -1.42 2.20
C ILE A 90 -4.54 -0.07 1.61
N HIS A 91 -5.50 0.82 1.38
CA HIS A 91 -5.24 2.18 0.91
C HIS A 91 -4.32 2.97 1.85
N THR A 92 -4.50 2.88 3.17
CA THR A 92 -3.66 3.57 4.16
C THR A 92 -2.23 3.05 4.16
N TRP A 93 -2.02 1.74 4.04
CA TRP A 93 -0.69 1.16 3.93
C TRP A 93 0.06 1.67 2.70
N ARG A 94 -0.64 1.75 1.56
CA ARG A 94 -0.08 2.32 0.34
C ARG A 94 0.28 3.80 0.48
N GLN A 95 -0.52 4.58 1.19
CA GLN A 95 -0.18 5.98 1.49
C GLN A 95 1.07 6.09 2.35
N ILE A 96 1.22 5.26 3.39
CA ILE A 96 2.42 5.23 4.25
C ILE A 96 3.67 4.90 3.43
N GLU A 97 3.59 3.95 2.49
CA GLU A 97 4.69 3.62 1.59
C GLU A 97 5.15 4.84 0.78
N VAL A 98 4.23 5.53 0.11
CA VAL A 98 4.53 6.70 -0.71
C VAL A 98 5.02 7.87 0.14
N LEU A 99 4.38 8.13 1.29
CA LEU A 99 4.78 9.20 2.20
C LEU A 99 6.18 8.98 2.77
N SER A 100 6.59 7.73 3.04
CA SER A 100 7.94 7.45 3.54
C SER A 100 9.02 7.85 2.52
N VAL A 101 8.79 7.66 1.22
CA VAL A 101 9.72 8.12 0.16
C VAL A 101 9.85 9.65 0.20
N TRP A 102 8.73 10.36 0.26
CA TRP A 102 8.72 11.82 0.32
C TRP A 102 9.41 12.35 1.58
N PHE A 103 9.12 11.77 2.74
CA PHE A 103 9.73 12.19 3.99
C PHE A 103 11.25 11.97 4.02
N VAL A 104 11.75 10.85 3.50
CA VAL A 104 13.19 10.63 3.37
C VAL A 104 13.84 11.69 2.49
N GLY A 105 13.25 12.01 1.34
CA GLY A 105 13.74 13.05 0.46
C GLY A 105 13.73 14.45 1.09
N ILE A 106 12.65 14.82 1.77
CA ILE A 106 12.52 16.11 2.47
C ILE A 106 13.54 16.22 3.62
N LEU A 107 13.70 15.16 4.43
CA LEU A 107 14.68 15.17 5.53
C LEU A 107 16.11 15.30 5.01
N ALA A 108 16.45 14.64 3.91
CA ALA A 108 17.76 14.78 3.27
C ALA A 108 17.99 16.21 2.77
N ALA A 109 16.99 16.81 2.13
CA ALA A 109 17.07 18.20 1.67
C ALA A 109 17.20 19.20 2.82
N LEU A 110 16.44 18.98 3.91
CA LEU A 110 16.55 19.81 5.11
C LEU A 110 17.91 19.67 5.80
N GLY A 111 18.44 18.45 5.91
CA GLY A 111 19.75 18.20 6.46
C GLY A 111 20.86 18.87 5.62
N ALA A 112 20.83 18.67 4.31
CA ALA A 112 21.78 19.29 3.39
C ALA A 112 21.72 20.82 3.43
N SER A 113 20.51 21.40 3.46
CA SER A 113 20.34 22.87 3.50
C SER A 113 20.78 23.47 4.83
N ALA A 114 20.51 22.80 5.96
CA ALA A 114 20.94 23.25 7.28
C ALA A 114 22.47 23.26 7.42
N GLU A 115 23.14 22.22 6.94
CA GLU A 115 24.61 22.14 6.91
C GLU A 115 25.21 23.18 5.97
N TYR A 116 24.64 23.35 4.78
CA TYR A 116 25.09 24.35 3.82
C TYR A 116 25.01 25.77 4.37
N LEU A 117 23.92 26.12 5.05
CA LEU A 117 23.73 27.45 5.64
C LEU A 117 24.67 27.70 6.84
N SER A 118 25.09 26.65 7.54
CA SER A 118 25.95 26.76 8.72
C SER A 118 27.42 26.77 8.38
N TYR A 119 27.85 25.94 7.44
CA TYR A 119 29.26 25.66 7.17
C TYR A 119 29.65 25.76 5.68
N GLY A 120 28.72 26.08 4.78
CA GLY A 120 28.93 26.08 3.34
C GLY A 120 28.96 24.67 2.75
N PHE A 121 29.63 24.52 1.60
CA PHE A 121 29.78 23.20 0.95
C PHE A 121 30.82 22.36 1.71
N THR A 122 30.33 21.49 2.59
CA THR A 122 31.13 20.52 3.32
C THR A 122 30.86 19.10 2.84
N GLU A 123 31.71 18.16 3.24
CA GLU A 123 31.50 16.74 2.97
C GLU A 123 30.15 16.23 3.49
N SER A 124 29.68 16.74 4.63
CA SER A 124 28.38 16.41 5.21
C SER A 124 27.22 16.75 4.27
N VAL A 125 27.26 17.84 3.54
CA VAL A 125 26.24 18.22 2.56
C VAL A 125 26.12 17.16 1.45
N TYR A 126 27.26 16.71 0.92
CA TYR A 126 27.28 15.67 -0.10
C TYR A 126 26.80 14.33 0.45
N GLN A 127 27.13 14.00 1.69
CA GLN A 127 26.65 12.80 2.35
C GLN A 127 25.12 12.81 2.53
N TYR A 128 24.49 13.92 2.90
CA TYR A 128 23.04 14.07 2.97
C TYR A 128 22.40 13.88 1.61
N ILE A 129 22.93 14.51 0.58
CA ILE A 129 22.39 14.37 -0.79
C ILE A 129 22.51 12.92 -1.27
N ALA A 130 23.68 12.31 -1.11
CA ALA A 130 23.93 10.93 -1.54
C ALA A 130 23.04 9.93 -0.80
N THR A 131 22.95 10.03 0.53
CA THR A 131 22.14 9.13 1.37
C THR A 131 20.66 9.32 1.08
N GLY A 132 20.21 10.57 0.92
CA GLY A 132 18.82 10.86 0.57
C GLY A 132 18.44 10.32 -0.80
N ALA A 133 19.27 10.58 -1.81
CA ALA A 133 19.05 10.04 -3.16
C ALA A 133 19.03 8.51 -3.18
N ALA A 134 20.00 7.87 -2.53
CA ALA A 134 20.04 6.41 -2.41
C ALA A 134 18.78 5.88 -1.69
N GLY A 135 18.36 6.49 -0.59
CA GLY A 135 17.16 6.11 0.16
C GLY A 135 15.88 6.23 -0.67
N VAL A 136 15.70 7.35 -1.37
CA VAL A 136 14.54 7.57 -2.25
C VAL A 136 14.51 6.56 -3.40
N VAL A 137 15.66 6.30 -4.03
CA VAL A 137 15.74 5.32 -5.13
C VAL A 137 15.44 3.91 -4.63
N LEU A 138 16.07 3.47 -3.54
CA LEU A 138 15.84 2.14 -2.97
C LEU A 138 14.38 1.93 -2.57
N LEU A 139 13.78 2.87 -1.85
CA LEU A 139 12.36 2.78 -1.46
C LEU A 139 11.45 2.78 -2.68
N SER A 140 11.71 3.61 -3.68
CA SER A 140 10.93 3.67 -4.92
C SER A 140 11.01 2.35 -5.69
N VAL A 141 12.18 1.74 -5.76
CA VAL A 141 12.40 0.43 -6.38
C VAL A 141 11.60 -0.64 -5.63
N ILE A 142 11.72 -0.71 -4.30
CA ILE A 142 10.98 -1.68 -3.47
C ILE A 142 9.47 -1.53 -3.65
N ILE A 143 8.97 -0.29 -3.73
CA ILE A 143 7.54 -0.02 -3.93
C ILE A 143 7.08 -0.47 -5.33
N ARG A 144 7.87 -0.21 -6.37
CA ARG A 144 7.52 -0.55 -7.76
C ARG A 144 7.65 -2.04 -8.09
N PHE A 145 8.60 -2.74 -7.51
CA PHE A 145 8.79 -4.20 -7.74
C PHE A 145 7.70 -5.07 -7.10
N SER A 146 6.70 -4.50 -6.47
CA SER A 146 5.58 -5.25 -5.94
C SER A 146 4.48 -5.39 -6.99
N ASP A 147 4.10 -6.61 -7.29
CA ASP A 147 2.99 -6.99 -8.18
C ASP A 147 1.60 -6.66 -7.61
N GLU A 148 1.45 -5.50 -6.95
CA GLU A 148 0.19 -5.10 -6.31
C GLU A 148 -0.97 -4.96 -7.30
N PRO A 149 -0.80 -4.26 -8.44
CA PRO A 149 -1.87 -4.14 -9.43
C PRO A 149 -2.30 -5.50 -9.96
N TYR A 150 -1.35 -6.39 -10.21
CA TYR A 150 -1.64 -7.74 -10.65
C TYR A 150 -2.43 -8.53 -9.60
N LYS A 151 -2.04 -8.46 -8.33
CA LYS A 151 -2.74 -9.15 -7.23
C LYS A 151 -4.13 -8.62 -7.01
N ILE A 152 -4.33 -7.30 -7.07
CA ILE A 152 -5.65 -6.67 -6.99
C ILE A 152 -6.53 -7.13 -8.15
N ASN A 153 -6.01 -7.13 -9.37
CA ASN A 153 -6.72 -7.63 -10.54
C ASN A 153 -7.01 -9.13 -10.45
N ALA A 154 -6.10 -9.93 -9.91
CA ALA A 154 -6.32 -11.35 -9.68
C ALA A 154 -7.46 -11.60 -8.67
N VAL A 155 -7.49 -10.88 -7.54
CA VAL A 155 -8.60 -10.97 -6.58
C VAL A 155 -9.91 -10.56 -7.24
N LYS A 156 -9.89 -9.50 -8.02
CA LYS A 156 -11.04 -8.97 -8.76
C LYS A 156 -11.59 -10.01 -9.74
N MET A 157 -10.73 -10.55 -10.62
CA MET A 157 -11.11 -11.58 -11.59
C MET A 157 -11.63 -12.85 -10.93
N LEU A 158 -10.94 -13.36 -9.91
CA LEU A 158 -11.37 -14.56 -9.19
C LEU A 158 -12.71 -14.35 -8.49
N SER A 159 -12.93 -13.18 -7.91
CA SER A 159 -14.21 -12.81 -7.30
C SER A 159 -15.34 -12.75 -8.33
N LEU A 160 -15.09 -12.17 -9.51
CA LEU A 160 -16.04 -12.08 -10.61
C LEU A 160 -16.45 -13.47 -11.13
N ILE A 161 -15.50 -14.36 -11.38
CA ILE A 161 -15.76 -15.71 -11.87
C ILE A 161 -16.67 -16.46 -10.88
N HIS A 162 -16.38 -16.40 -9.57
CA HIS A 162 -17.15 -17.12 -8.56
C HIS A 162 -18.52 -16.47 -8.26
N ILE A 163 -18.68 -15.19 -8.52
CA ILE A 163 -19.94 -14.45 -8.34
C ILE A 163 -20.87 -14.69 -9.54
N SER A 164 -20.32 -14.72 -10.76
CA SER A 164 -21.12 -14.88 -11.99
C SER A 164 -21.59 -16.31 -12.26
N GLU A 165 -20.84 -17.33 -11.82
CA GLU A 165 -21.22 -18.75 -12.04
C GLU A 165 -22.57 -19.16 -11.44
N PRO A 166 -22.93 -18.83 -10.18
CA PRO A 166 -24.22 -19.25 -9.62
C PRO A 166 -25.42 -18.53 -10.26
N THR A 167 -25.22 -17.32 -10.78
CA THR A 167 -26.29 -16.56 -11.45
C THR A 167 -26.65 -17.18 -12.80
N ARG A 168 -25.67 -17.73 -13.51
CA ARG A 168 -25.86 -18.42 -14.78
C ARG A 168 -26.61 -19.76 -14.62
N ARG A 169 -26.43 -20.44 -13.51
CA ARG A 169 -27.15 -21.71 -13.21
C ARG A 169 -28.61 -21.51 -12.78
N ARG A 170 -28.97 -20.33 -12.24
CA ARG A 170 -30.36 -20.00 -11.86
C ARG A 170 -31.18 -19.43 -13.02
N GLY A 171 -30.56 -18.97 -14.09
CA GLY A 171 -31.24 -18.42 -15.29
C GLY A 171 -31.58 -19.45 -16.36
N ILE A 172 -31.37 -20.74 -16.12
CA ILE A 172 -31.62 -21.84 -17.07
C ILE A 172 -32.69 -22.82 -16.51
N SER A 173 -33.55 -22.36 -15.62
CA SER A 173 -34.71 -23.15 -15.16
C SER A 173 -35.99 -22.41 -15.46
#